data_9f75b5234f4fdb8d62ed9d364d227552
#
_entry.id   9f75b5234f4fdb8d62ed9d364d227552
#
_cell.length_a   1.000
_cell.length_b   1.000
_cell.length_c   1.000
_cell.angle_alpha   90.00
_cell.angle_beta   90.00
_cell.angle_gamma   90.00
#
_symmetry.space_group_name_H-M   'P 1'
#
loop_
_entity.id
_entity.type
_entity.pdbx_description
1 polymer ?
#
loop_
_entity_poly.entity_id
_entity_poly.type
_entity_poly.pdbx_seq_one_letter_code
_entity_poly.pdbx_strand_id
1 'polypeptide(L)'
;KNIVIYFYPKDSTPGCTTEGQDFAANHAKFKRQNTVILGVSRDSIKSHEKFRAKYSFPFDLLSDEEEKACGVFDVIKEKNMYGKKYMGIERTTLLIGKDGKIKKVVVKR
;
A
#
# COMPACT_ATOMS: atom_id res chain seq x y z
N LYS A 1 -7.00 -13.93 -10.87
CA LYS A 1 -5.83 -13.06 -10.83
C LYS A 1 -5.20 -13.08 -9.45
N ASN A 2 -3.90 -12.93 -9.40
CA ASN A 2 -3.20 -12.69 -8.15
C ASN A 2 -3.28 -11.20 -7.82
N ILE A 3 -3.21 -10.86 -6.53
CA ILE A 3 -3.28 -9.48 -6.08
C ILE A 3 -2.10 -9.19 -5.15
N VAL A 4 -1.39 -8.10 -5.44
CA VAL A 4 -0.41 -7.54 -4.53
C VAL A 4 -1.06 -6.32 -3.88
N ILE A 5 -1.20 -6.33 -2.55
CA ILE A 5 -1.69 -5.19 -1.79
C ILE A 5 -0.53 -4.68 -0.95
N TYR A 6 -0.19 -3.41 -1.09
CA TYR A 6 0.80 -2.82 -0.21
C TYR A 6 0.16 -1.70 0.63
N PHE A 7 0.35 -1.81 1.93
CA PHE A 7 -0.10 -0.81 2.90
C PHE A 7 1.06 0.16 3.16
N TYR A 8 0.78 1.45 3.10
CA TYR A 8 1.80 2.47 3.33
C TYR A 8 1.25 3.60 4.22
N PRO A 9 2.13 4.28 4.97
CA PRO A 9 1.67 5.25 5.97
C PRO A 9 0.98 6.50 5.42
N LYS A 10 1.51 7.12 4.37
CA LYS A 10 0.97 8.40 3.93
C LYS A 10 1.38 8.76 2.50
N ASP A 11 0.42 9.29 1.72
CA ASP A 11 0.67 9.80 0.37
C ASP A 11 1.73 10.89 0.37
N SER A 12 2.48 10.95 -0.72
CA SER A 12 3.44 12.02 -1.02
C SER A 12 4.61 12.16 -0.03
N THR A 13 4.82 11.16 0.84
CA THR A 13 6.02 11.08 1.66
C THR A 13 7.16 10.44 0.84
N PRO A 14 8.45 10.74 1.13
CA PRO A 14 9.54 10.22 0.31
C PRO A 14 9.59 8.69 0.18
N GLY A 15 9.44 7.97 1.29
CA GLY A 15 9.47 6.50 1.28
C GLY A 15 8.29 5.89 0.53
N CYS A 16 7.09 6.43 0.71
CA CYS A 16 5.89 5.94 0.03
C CYS A 16 5.91 6.28 -1.45
N THR A 17 6.49 7.43 -1.82
CA THR A 17 6.68 7.81 -3.23
C THR A 17 7.63 6.85 -3.92
N THR A 18 8.76 6.54 -3.30
CA THR A 18 9.75 5.59 -3.84
C THR A 18 9.13 4.21 -4.00
N GLU A 19 8.41 3.74 -3.01
CA GLU A 19 7.73 2.43 -3.07
C GLU A 19 6.72 2.38 -4.22
N GLY A 20 5.89 3.41 -4.37
CA GLY A 20 4.94 3.51 -5.48
C GLY A 20 5.62 3.53 -6.83
N GLN A 21 6.71 4.27 -6.96
CA GLN A 21 7.49 4.35 -8.19
C GLN A 21 8.13 3.00 -8.54
N ASP A 22 8.60 2.25 -7.55
CA ASP A 22 9.16 0.91 -7.76
C ASP A 22 8.09 -0.06 -8.28
N PHE A 23 6.90 -0.04 -7.71
CA PHE A 23 5.78 -0.85 -8.21
C PHE A 23 5.38 -0.42 -9.62
N ALA A 24 5.34 0.88 -9.90
CA ALA A 24 5.01 1.40 -11.22
C ALA A 24 6.04 0.96 -12.27
N ALA A 25 7.33 1.01 -11.93
CA ALA A 25 8.39 0.58 -12.84
C ALA A 25 8.30 -0.90 -13.19
N ASN A 26 7.75 -1.72 -12.30
CA ASN A 26 7.63 -3.16 -12.49
C ASN A 26 6.20 -3.59 -12.86
N HIS A 27 5.30 -2.64 -13.10
CA HIS A 27 3.88 -2.93 -13.36
C HIS A 27 3.69 -3.91 -14.52
N ALA A 28 4.41 -3.74 -15.63
CA ALA A 28 4.30 -4.64 -16.78
C ALA A 28 4.69 -6.08 -16.43
N LYS A 29 5.68 -6.26 -15.55
CA LYS A 29 6.09 -7.59 -15.10
C LYS A 29 5.00 -8.27 -14.28
N PHE A 30 4.36 -7.53 -13.38
CA PHE A 30 3.24 -8.04 -12.60
C PHE A 30 2.05 -8.41 -13.50
N LYS A 31 1.75 -7.55 -14.46
CA LYS A 31 0.66 -7.78 -15.40
C LYS A 31 0.87 -9.05 -16.22
N ARG A 32 2.11 -9.30 -16.68
CA ARG A 32 2.44 -10.54 -17.39
C ARG A 32 2.25 -11.78 -16.56
N GLN A 33 2.36 -11.67 -15.24
CA GLN A 33 2.12 -12.77 -14.30
C GLN A 33 0.69 -12.79 -13.78
N ASN A 34 -0.23 -12.12 -14.48
CA ASN A 34 -1.65 -12.06 -14.12
C ASN A 34 -1.86 -11.52 -12.70
N THR A 35 -1.12 -10.48 -12.33
CA THR A 35 -1.13 -9.90 -10.99
C THR A 35 -1.54 -8.43 -11.04
N VAL A 36 -2.46 -8.05 -10.16
CA VAL A 36 -2.94 -6.67 -9.97
C VAL A 36 -2.25 -6.08 -8.75
N ILE A 37 -1.85 -4.81 -8.82
CA ILE A 37 -1.25 -4.09 -7.71
C ILE A 37 -2.27 -3.09 -7.17
N LEU A 38 -2.42 -3.06 -5.84
CA LEU A 38 -3.26 -2.09 -5.15
C LEU A 38 -2.48 -1.48 -3.98
N GLY A 39 -2.46 -0.15 -3.91
CA GLY A 39 -1.89 0.56 -2.77
C GLY A 39 -3.00 0.95 -1.81
N VAL A 40 -2.77 0.85 -0.51
CA VAL A 40 -3.76 1.17 0.52
C VAL A 40 -3.12 2.04 1.60
N SER A 41 -3.79 3.13 1.94
CA SER A 41 -3.45 3.95 3.09
C SER A 41 -4.71 4.57 3.67
N ARG A 42 -4.56 5.31 4.78
CA ARG A 42 -5.68 5.99 5.43
C ARG A 42 -5.95 7.39 4.85
N ASP A 43 -5.21 7.77 3.81
CA ASP A 43 -5.42 9.06 3.16
C ASP A 43 -6.76 9.12 2.43
N SER A 44 -7.25 10.33 2.18
CA SER A 44 -8.52 10.54 1.48
C SER A 44 -8.43 10.16 0.01
N ILE A 45 -9.59 9.95 -0.61
CA ILE A 45 -9.69 9.70 -2.05
C ILE A 45 -9.05 10.85 -2.84
N LYS A 46 -9.30 12.08 -2.40
CA LYS A 46 -8.74 13.28 -3.05
C LYS A 46 -7.21 13.30 -3.00
N SER A 47 -6.64 12.93 -1.85
CA SER A 47 -5.19 12.82 -1.68
C SER A 47 -4.62 11.75 -2.63
N HIS A 48 -5.25 10.60 -2.70
CA HIS A 48 -4.85 9.51 -3.59
C HIS A 48 -4.89 9.91 -5.06
N GLU A 49 -5.92 10.64 -5.48
CA GLU A 49 -6.04 11.12 -6.86
C GLU A 49 -4.87 12.02 -7.23
N LYS A 50 -4.51 12.95 -6.35
CA LYS A 50 -3.37 13.84 -6.55
C LYS A 50 -2.05 13.08 -6.62
N PHE A 51 -1.84 12.15 -5.70
CA PHE A 51 -0.62 11.36 -5.61
C PHE A 51 -0.46 10.47 -6.85
N ARG A 52 -1.52 9.77 -7.23
CA ARG A 52 -1.53 8.91 -8.42
C ARG A 52 -1.25 9.70 -9.69
N ALA A 53 -1.89 10.86 -9.85
CA ALA A 53 -1.72 11.72 -11.01
C ALA A 53 -0.31 12.30 -11.10
N LYS A 54 0.23 12.74 -9.97
CA LYS A 54 1.57 13.37 -9.94
C LYS A 54 2.66 12.43 -10.44
N TYR A 55 2.58 11.15 -10.09
CA TYR A 55 3.60 10.15 -10.43
C TYR A 55 3.14 9.18 -11.52
N SER A 56 1.96 9.40 -12.09
CA SER A 56 1.41 8.55 -13.17
C SER A 56 1.37 7.08 -12.81
N PHE A 57 0.94 6.75 -11.61
CA PHE A 57 0.85 5.36 -11.17
C PHE A 57 -0.18 4.60 -12.04
N PRO A 58 0.20 3.44 -12.61
CA PRO A 58 -0.69 2.65 -13.48
C PRO A 58 -1.61 1.71 -12.70
N PHE A 59 -1.68 1.83 -11.38
CA PHE A 59 -2.51 1.01 -10.51
C PHE A 59 -3.34 1.90 -9.58
N ASP A 60 -4.36 1.32 -8.96
CA ASP A 60 -5.25 2.06 -8.09
C ASP A 60 -4.71 2.19 -6.68
N LEU A 61 -5.03 3.32 -6.06
CA LEU A 61 -4.79 3.56 -4.64
C LEU A 61 -6.13 3.57 -3.93
N LEU A 62 -6.27 2.76 -2.90
CA LEU A 62 -7.52 2.61 -2.16
C LEU A 62 -7.47 3.41 -0.85
N SER A 63 -8.53 4.18 -0.60
CA SER A 63 -8.67 4.96 0.62
C SER A 63 -9.31 4.12 1.72
N ASP A 64 -8.59 3.93 2.83
CA ASP A 64 -9.07 3.18 3.99
C ASP A 64 -9.15 4.11 5.21
N GLU A 65 -9.83 5.24 5.07
CA GLU A 65 -9.95 6.25 6.13
C GLU A 65 -10.54 5.68 7.43
N GLU A 66 -11.43 4.70 7.32
CA GLU A 66 -12.07 4.08 8.48
C GLU A 66 -11.25 2.90 9.05
N GLU A 67 -10.08 2.63 8.51
CA GLU A 67 -9.16 1.57 8.96
C GLU A 67 -9.76 0.16 8.91
N LYS A 68 -10.70 -0.10 8.02
CA LYS A 68 -11.33 -1.41 7.89
C LYS A 68 -10.35 -2.47 7.36
N ALA A 69 -9.71 -2.18 6.23
CA ALA A 69 -8.72 -3.10 5.67
C ALA A 69 -7.47 -3.16 6.55
N CYS A 70 -7.02 -2.02 7.06
CA CYS A 70 -5.88 -1.97 7.97
C CYS A 70 -6.13 -2.81 9.24
N GLY A 71 -7.36 -2.81 9.74
CA GLY A 71 -7.74 -3.62 10.90
C GLY A 71 -7.74 -5.11 10.59
N VAL A 72 -8.29 -5.50 9.43
CA VAL A 72 -8.35 -6.91 9.01
C VAL A 72 -6.95 -7.51 8.88
N PHE A 73 -6.01 -6.75 8.31
CA PHE A 73 -4.64 -7.23 8.10
C PHE A 73 -3.67 -6.85 9.22
N ASP A 74 -4.18 -6.22 10.29
CA ASP A 74 -3.40 -5.88 11.48
C ASP A 74 -2.13 -5.10 11.17
N VAL A 75 -2.24 -4.07 10.34
CA VAL A 75 -1.09 -3.26 9.93
C VAL A 75 -0.96 -1.95 10.70
N ILE A 76 -1.90 -1.66 11.61
CA ILE A 76 -1.83 -0.46 12.45
C ILE A 76 -1.01 -0.81 13.70
N LYS A 77 0.11 -0.11 13.88
CA LYS A 77 1.04 -0.37 14.97
C LYS A 77 1.38 0.93 15.70
N GLU A 78 1.77 0.81 16.96
CA GLU A 78 2.27 1.93 17.72
C GLU A 78 3.64 2.34 17.22
N LYS A 79 3.78 3.61 16.88
CA LYS A 79 5.04 4.21 16.42
C LYS A 79 5.47 5.31 17.36
N ASN A 80 6.77 5.58 17.40
CA ASN A 80 7.34 6.64 18.22
C ASN A 80 8.12 7.61 17.34
N MET A 81 7.81 8.90 17.46
CA MET A 81 8.54 9.95 16.74
C MET A 81 8.79 11.11 17.70
N TYR A 82 10.06 11.42 17.93
CA TYR A 82 10.46 12.50 18.84
C TYR A 82 9.85 12.35 20.25
N GLY A 83 9.79 11.12 20.76
CA GLY A 83 9.21 10.83 22.07
C GLY A 83 7.69 10.77 22.13
N LYS A 84 7.01 11.05 21.03
CA LYS A 84 5.55 10.96 20.96
C LYS A 84 5.12 9.64 20.34
N LYS A 85 4.20 8.97 20.99
CA LYS A 85 3.62 7.72 20.46
C LYS A 85 2.39 8.02 19.64
N TYR A 86 2.24 7.31 18.53
CA TYR A 86 1.05 7.42 17.68
C TYR A 86 0.78 6.09 16.98
N MET A 87 -0.47 5.90 16.53
CA MET A 87 -0.84 4.71 15.78
C MET A 87 -0.72 4.98 14.30
N GLY A 88 0.08 4.19 13.60
CA GLY A 88 0.31 4.36 12.17
C GLY A 88 0.41 3.04 11.46
N ILE A 89 0.36 3.08 10.12
CA ILE A 89 0.47 1.88 9.30
C ILE A 89 1.93 1.41 9.29
N GLU A 90 2.13 0.14 9.64
CA GLU A 90 3.39 -0.55 9.42
C GLU A 90 3.44 -0.97 7.95
N ARG A 91 4.48 -0.56 7.25
CA ARG A 91 4.63 -0.81 5.82
C ARG A 91 4.62 -2.31 5.54
N THR A 92 3.57 -2.80 4.89
CA THR A 92 3.33 -4.23 4.70
C THR A 92 2.87 -4.50 3.29
N THR A 93 3.43 -5.51 2.65
CA THR A 93 3.03 -5.94 1.31
C THR A 93 2.53 -7.38 1.39
N LEU A 94 1.36 -7.64 0.85
CA LEU A 94 0.74 -8.96 0.82
C LEU A 94 0.62 -9.45 -0.62
N LEU A 95 0.95 -10.71 -0.84
CA LEU A 95 0.62 -11.38 -2.09
C LEU A 95 -0.56 -12.32 -1.83
N ILE A 96 -1.66 -12.09 -2.52
CA ILE A 96 -2.87 -12.89 -2.43
C ILE A 96 -3.03 -13.66 -3.74
N GLY A 97 -3.13 -14.99 -3.65
CA GLY A 97 -3.29 -15.84 -4.81
C GLY A 97 -4.71 -15.75 -5.39
N LYS A 98 -4.88 -16.29 -6.58
CA LYS A 98 -6.17 -16.31 -7.27
C LYS A 98 -7.26 -17.10 -6.53
N ASP A 99 -6.86 -17.94 -5.58
CA ASP A 99 -7.76 -18.68 -4.68
C ASP A 99 -8.20 -17.85 -3.46
N GLY A 100 -7.77 -16.59 -3.37
CA GLY A 100 -8.08 -15.70 -2.25
C GLY A 100 -7.23 -15.91 -1.00
N LYS A 101 -6.25 -16.78 -1.05
CA LYS A 101 -5.39 -17.07 0.11
C LYS A 101 -4.11 -16.23 0.06
N ILE A 102 -3.67 -15.79 1.25
CA ILE A 102 -2.41 -15.06 1.39
C ILE A 102 -1.25 -16.02 1.15
N LYS A 103 -0.40 -15.70 0.17
CA LYS A 103 0.76 -16.52 -0.19
C LYS A 103 2.06 -16.00 0.42
N LYS A 104 2.15 -14.69 0.66
CA LYS A 104 3.36 -14.09 1.20
C LYS A 104 3.03 -12.79 1.92
N VAL A 105 3.74 -12.51 3.00
CA VAL A 105 3.66 -11.26 3.75
C VAL A 105 5.08 -10.72 3.91
N VAL A 106 5.29 -9.47 3.51
CA VAL A 106 6.57 -8.78 3.68
C VAL A 106 6.32 -7.52 4.50
N VAL A 107 6.95 -7.45 5.66
CA VAL A 107 6.87 -6.29 6.55
C VAL A 107 8.20 -5.55 6.50
N LYS A 108 8.16 -4.26 6.18
CA LYS A 108 9.34 -3.39 6.19
C LYS A 108 9.29 -2.48 7.42
N ARG A 109 10.36 -2.45 8.16
CA ARG A 109 10.50 -1.63 9.38
C ARG A 109 11.48 -0.51 9.19
#